data_86a89ba5c97f8c9d10d750df8f9f00c9
#
_entry.id   86a89ba5c97f8c9d10d750df8f9f00c9
#
_cell.length_a   1.000
_cell.length_b   1.000
_cell.length_c   1.000
_cell.angle_alpha   90.00
_cell.angle_beta   90.00
_cell.angle_gamma   90.00
#
_symmetry.space_group_name_H-M   'P 1'
#
loop_
_entity.id
_entity.type
_entity.pdbx_description
1 polymer ?
#
loop_
_entity_poly.entity_id
_entity_poly.type
_entity_poly.pdbx_seq_one_letter_code
_entity_poly.pdbx_strand_id
1 'polypeptide(L)'
;MLINNAGIADSTPVHEMSLDTWHQVLETNLTSAFLCSRAAFRAMIGKGRGRIVNIGSISARVPRENSPAYAASKFGLDGLTRSLAIDGRKHNIAASIFHPGIVATEIAPGAVKLAEDFAASPEDIAGVIVHMCDLPDHLNFYEGMVVQIDLPFLGRG
;
A
#
# COMPACT_ATOMS: atom_id res chain seq x y z
N MET A 1 16.96 -1.20 -1.79
CA MET A 1 15.52 -1.16 -2.13
C MET A 1 14.74 -1.87 -1.04
N LEU A 2 13.54 -1.37 -0.71
CA LEU A 2 12.56 -1.99 0.19
C LEU A 2 11.18 -1.94 -0.47
N ILE A 3 10.43 -3.04 -0.42
CA ILE A 3 9.01 -3.07 -0.79
C ILE A 3 8.23 -3.53 0.45
N ASN A 4 7.39 -2.65 1.00
CA ASN A 4 6.47 -2.97 2.09
C ASN A 4 5.16 -3.49 1.50
N ASN A 5 5.08 -4.80 1.34
CA ASN A 5 3.91 -5.48 0.74
C ASN A 5 3.02 -6.17 1.78
N ALA A 6 3.57 -6.54 2.93
CA ALA A 6 2.81 -7.27 3.95
C ALA A 6 1.55 -6.50 4.37
N GLY A 7 0.45 -7.21 4.47
CA GLY A 7 -0.82 -6.62 4.87
C GLY A 7 -1.89 -7.66 5.12
N ILE A 8 -2.86 -7.29 5.94
CA ILE A 8 -4.06 -8.07 6.22
C ILE A 8 -5.29 -7.17 6.05
N ALA A 9 -6.41 -7.77 5.73
CA ALA A 9 -7.70 -7.09 5.67
C ALA A 9 -8.64 -7.67 6.72
N ASP A 10 -9.58 -6.83 7.16
CA ASP A 10 -10.68 -7.19 8.05
C ASP A 10 -11.97 -6.56 7.52
N SER A 11 -13.10 -7.20 7.77
CA SER A 11 -14.43 -6.77 7.32
C SER A 11 -15.43 -6.71 8.47
N THR A 12 -14.96 -6.38 9.67
CA THR A 12 -15.80 -6.23 10.86
C THR A 12 -16.43 -4.83 10.88
N PRO A 13 -17.76 -4.71 11.09
CA PRO A 13 -18.42 -3.42 11.29
C PRO A 13 -17.79 -2.65 12.46
N VAL A 14 -17.77 -1.31 12.36
CA VAL A 14 -17.10 -0.46 13.36
C VAL A 14 -17.58 -0.70 14.80
N HIS A 15 -18.87 -0.97 14.99
CA HIS A 15 -19.48 -1.17 16.32
C HIS A 15 -19.22 -2.58 16.91
N GLU A 16 -18.73 -3.51 16.10
CA GLU A 16 -18.40 -4.87 16.51
C GLU A 16 -16.88 -5.11 16.57
N MET A 17 -16.08 -4.17 16.03
CA MET A 17 -14.63 -4.33 15.93
C MET A 17 -13.98 -4.31 17.31
N SER A 18 -13.23 -5.37 17.64
CA SER A 18 -12.42 -5.42 18.85
C SER A 18 -11.17 -4.54 18.73
N LEU A 19 -10.65 -4.07 19.88
CA LEU A 19 -9.37 -3.37 19.89
C LEU A 19 -8.22 -4.26 19.42
N ASP A 20 -8.29 -5.56 19.70
CA ASP A 20 -7.25 -6.51 19.26
C ASP A 20 -7.22 -6.62 17.73
N THR A 21 -8.37 -6.74 17.07
CA THR A 21 -8.47 -6.72 15.60
C THR A 21 -7.96 -5.40 15.04
N TRP A 22 -8.37 -4.28 15.62
CA TRP A 22 -7.90 -2.96 15.23
C TRP A 22 -6.37 -2.86 15.31
N HIS A 23 -5.78 -3.24 16.45
CA HIS A 23 -4.33 -3.21 16.64
C HIS A 23 -3.62 -4.14 15.67
N GLN A 24 -4.12 -5.38 15.50
CA GLN A 24 -3.50 -6.34 14.58
C GLN A 24 -3.41 -5.80 13.16
N VAL A 25 -4.48 -5.17 12.65
CA VAL A 25 -4.48 -4.57 11.30
C VAL A 25 -3.51 -3.40 11.22
N LEU A 26 -3.53 -2.48 12.19
CA LEU A 26 -2.62 -1.33 12.19
C LEU A 26 -1.16 -1.74 12.36
N GLU A 27 -0.87 -2.69 13.23
CA GLU A 27 0.48 -3.18 13.46
C GLU A 27 1.02 -3.85 12.20
N THR A 28 0.21 -4.68 11.53
CA THR A 28 0.64 -5.38 10.31
C THR A 28 0.78 -4.43 9.13
N ASN A 29 -0.19 -3.53 8.90
CA ASN A 29 -0.23 -2.76 7.66
C ASN A 29 0.54 -1.44 7.72
N LEU A 30 0.68 -0.85 8.91
CA LEU A 30 1.25 0.49 9.08
C LEU A 30 2.52 0.48 9.95
N THR A 31 2.43 -0.07 11.17
CA THR A 31 3.57 -0.06 12.09
C THR A 31 4.74 -0.88 11.53
N SER A 32 4.47 -2.05 10.94
CA SER A 32 5.51 -2.87 10.31
C SER A 32 6.21 -2.13 9.17
N ALA A 33 5.43 -1.45 8.30
CA ALA A 33 5.97 -0.65 7.21
C ALA A 33 6.86 0.50 7.72
N PHE A 34 6.46 1.17 8.82
CA PHE A 34 7.31 2.16 9.49
C PHE A 34 8.60 1.55 10.00
N LEU A 35 8.55 0.41 10.71
CA LEU A 35 9.73 -0.24 11.28
C LEU A 35 10.72 -0.68 10.20
N CYS A 36 10.22 -1.32 9.12
CA CYS A 36 11.04 -1.73 7.99
C CYS A 36 11.63 -0.51 7.25
N SER A 37 10.81 0.52 7.00
CA SER A 37 11.26 1.75 6.35
C SER A 37 12.34 2.46 7.18
N ARG A 38 12.17 2.55 8.50
CA ARG A 38 13.18 3.13 9.41
C ARG A 38 14.52 2.40 9.32
N ALA A 39 14.50 1.07 9.31
CA ALA A 39 15.72 0.26 9.20
C ALA A 39 16.38 0.43 7.83
N ALA A 40 15.60 0.34 6.75
CA ALA A 40 16.08 0.53 5.40
C ALA A 40 16.62 1.94 5.17
N PHE A 41 15.94 2.96 5.67
CA PHE A 41 16.32 4.36 5.54
C PHE A 41 17.72 4.62 6.14
N ARG A 42 18.00 4.07 7.33
CA ARG A 42 19.34 4.14 7.95
C ARG A 42 20.43 3.54 7.07
N ALA A 43 20.16 2.38 6.49
CA ALA A 43 21.11 1.71 5.59
C ALA A 43 21.28 2.47 4.26
N MET A 44 20.21 3.10 3.75
CA MET A 44 20.23 3.86 2.50
C MET A 44 20.98 5.19 2.65
N ILE A 45 20.87 5.88 3.78
CA ILE A 45 21.67 7.08 4.07
C ILE A 45 23.16 6.78 3.90
N GLY A 46 23.64 5.69 4.48
CA GLY A 46 25.05 5.31 4.37
C GLY A 46 25.51 4.98 2.93
N LYS A 47 24.56 4.68 2.03
CA LYS A 47 24.82 4.41 0.60
C LYS A 47 24.61 5.64 -0.29
N GLY A 48 24.06 6.73 0.23
CA GLY A 48 23.74 7.93 -0.54
C GLY A 48 22.63 7.75 -1.58
N ARG A 49 21.87 6.66 -1.50
CA ARG A 49 20.73 6.38 -2.39
C ARG A 49 19.82 5.29 -1.82
N GLY A 50 18.56 5.30 -2.25
CA GLY A 50 17.63 4.24 -1.90
C GLY A 50 16.26 4.40 -2.54
N ARG A 51 15.47 3.33 -2.47
CA ARG A 51 14.09 3.33 -2.93
C ARG A 51 13.22 2.51 -1.99
N ILE A 52 12.11 3.09 -1.57
CA ILE A 52 11.08 2.46 -0.75
C ILE A 52 9.77 2.51 -1.54
N VAL A 53 9.11 1.37 -1.70
CA VAL A 53 7.79 1.27 -2.30
C VAL A 53 6.84 0.67 -1.27
N ASN A 54 5.81 1.42 -0.92
CA ASN A 54 4.74 0.98 -0.03
C ASN A 54 3.53 0.52 -0.85
N ILE A 55 2.99 -0.65 -0.54
CA ILE A 55 1.79 -1.15 -1.21
C ILE A 55 0.55 -0.67 -0.45
N GLY A 56 -0.06 0.35 -1.02
CA GLY A 56 -1.30 0.96 -0.53
C GLY A 56 -2.55 0.15 -0.85
N SER A 57 -3.59 0.82 -1.22
CA SER A 57 -4.87 0.28 -1.72
C SER A 57 -5.71 1.45 -2.23
N ILE A 58 -6.63 1.19 -3.16
CA ILE A 58 -7.71 2.12 -3.49
C ILE A 58 -8.56 2.48 -2.26
N SER A 59 -8.57 1.64 -1.23
CA SER A 59 -9.24 1.92 0.06
C SER A 59 -8.59 3.09 0.83
N ALA A 60 -7.40 3.54 0.45
CA ALA A 60 -6.80 4.78 0.92
C ALA A 60 -7.37 6.04 0.21
N ARG A 61 -8.36 5.88 -0.67
CA ARG A 61 -9.09 6.97 -1.36
C ARG A 61 -10.59 6.82 -1.16
N VAL A 62 -11.11 5.61 -1.39
CA VAL A 62 -12.54 5.29 -1.26
C VAL A 62 -12.65 4.04 -0.37
N PRO A 63 -12.90 4.22 0.94
CA PRO A 63 -13.11 3.09 1.86
C PRO A 63 -14.28 2.21 1.44
N ARG A 64 -14.21 0.93 1.80
CA ARG A 64 -15.34 0.01 1.68
C ARG A 64 -16.12 -0.03 2.98
N GLU A 65 -17.35 -0.50 2.91
CA GLU A 65 -18.11 -0.84 4.12
C GLU A 65 -17.33 -1.85 4.98
N ASN A 66 -17.55 -1.79 6.28
CA ASN A 66 -16.97 -2.71 7.27
C ASN A 66 -15.45 -2.85 7.19
N SER A 67 -14.74 -1.77 6.88
CA SER A 67 -13.29 -1.80 6.77
C SER A 67 -12.57 -0.66 7.52
N PRO A 68 -13.00 -0.27 8.73
CA PRO A 68 -12.45 0.92 9.38
C PRO A 68 -10.95 0.80 9.69
N ALA A 69 -10.49 -0.34 10.23
CA ALA A 69 -9.07 -0.55 10.54
C ALA A 69 -8.22 -0.62 9.26
N TYR A 70 -8.68 -1.36 8.25
CA TYR A 70 -7.99 -1.46 6.98
C TYR A 70 -7.86 -0.10 6.30
N ALA A 71 -8.96 0.64 6.16
CA ALA A 71 -8.96 1.98 5.56
C ALA A 71 -8.01 2.91 6.34
N ALA A 72 -8.14 2.98 7.66
CA ALA A 72 -7.25 3.79 8.51
C ALA A 72 -5.77 3.45 8.30
N SER A 73 -5.43 2.16 8.24
CA SER A 73 -4.06 1.71 8.01
C SER A 73 -3.52 2.15 6.64
N LYS A 74 -4.34 2.06 5.58
CA LYS A 74 -3.92 2.41 4.22
C LYS A 74 -3.85 3.93 3.99
N PHE A 75 -4.73 4.73 4.61
CA PHE A 75 -4.58 6.19 4.67
C PHE A 75 -3.33 6.59 5.47
N GLY A 76 -3.08 5.94 6.62
CA GLY A 76 -1.87 6.15 7.41
C GLY A 76 -0.59 5.83 6.64
N LEU A 77 -0.59 4.77 5.84
CA LEU A 77 0.54 4.38 4.99
C LEU A 77 0.81 5.42 3.89
N ASP A 78 -0.22 6.04 3.33
CA ASP A 78 -0.06 7.17 2.40
C ASP A 78 0.64 8.35 3.11
N GLY A 79 0.16 8.75 4.29
CA GLY A 79 0.78 9.80 5.09
C GLY A 79 2.25 9.49 5.46
N LEU A 80 2.53 8.25 5.86
CA LEU A 80 3.89 7.79 6.13
C LEU A 80 4.77 7.92 4.88
N THR A 81 4.28 7.49 3.71
CA THR A 81 5.04 7.57 2.45
C THR A 81 5.39 9.02 2.10
N ARG A 82 4.46 9.96 2.29
CA ARG A 82 4.69 11.39 2.07
C ARG A 82 5.80 11.92 2.95
N SER A 83 5.79 11.56 4.24
CA SER A 83 6.84 11.92 5.18
C SER A 83 8.21 11.35 4.77
N LEU A 84 8.27 10.05 4.45
CA LEU A 84 9.49 9.39 3.97
C LEU A 84 10.04 10.04 2.69
N ALA A 85 9.18 10.45 1.75
CA ALA A 85 9.60 11.13 0.53
C ALA A 85 10.22 12.52 0.82
N ILE A 86 9.67 13.26 1.77
CA ILE A 86 10.22 14.56 2.18
C ILE A 86 11.58 14.37 2.86
N ASP A 87 11.67 13.47 3.84
CA ASP A 87 12.89 13.22 4.61
C ASP A 87 14.01 12.63 3.73
N GLY A 88 13.63 11.88 2.70
CA GLY A 88 14.54 11.19 1.77
C GLY A 88 15.28 12.11 0.81
N ARG A 89 14.74 13.29 0.49
CA ARG A 89 15.27 14.19 -0.56
C ARG A 89 16.75 14.48 -0.42
N LYS A 90 17.19 14.88 0.76
CA LYS A 90 18.61 15.22 1.04
C LYS A 90 19.56 14.01 1.02
N HIS A 91 19.03 12.81 0.98
CA HIS A 91 19.78 11.55 0.99
C HIS A 91 19.66 10.78 -0.32
N ASN A 92 19.01 11.35 -1.34
CA ASN A 92 18.71 10.67 -2.60
C ASN A 92 17.94 9.35 -2.37
N ILE A 93 16.98 9.37 -1.44
CA ILE A 93 16.08 8.25 -1.14
C ILE A 93 14.70 8.60 -1.66
N ALA A 94 14.21 7.81 -2.63
CA ALA A 94 12.85 7.90 -3.15
C ALA A 94 11.91 7.09 -2.28
N ALA A 95 10.73 7.63 -1.97
CA ALA A 95 9.64 6.87 -1.36
C ALA A 95 8.37 7.03 -2.21
N SER A 96 7.74 5.91 -2.50
CA SER A 96 6.61 5.77 -3.41
C SER A 96 5.48 5.01 -2.75
N ILE A 97 4.25 5.28 -3.17
CA ILE A 97 3.10 4.45 -2.83
C ILE A 97 2.39 3.98 -4.09
N PHE A 98 2.00 2.72 -4.11
CA PHE A 98 1.23 2.12 -5.18
C PHE A 98 -0.11 1.62 -4.64
N HIS A 99 -1.20 2.01 -5.29
CA HIS A 99 -2.57 1.67 -4.90
C HIS A 99 -3.17 0.68 -5.91
N PRO A 100 -3.09 -0.63 -5.66
CA PRO A 100 -3.78 -1.60 -6.49
C PRO A 100 -5.29 -1.53 -6.25
N GLY A 101 -6.06 -1.85 -7.29
CA GLY A 101 -7.46 -2.19 -7.21
C GLY A 101 -7.66 -3.56 -6.56
N ILE A 102 -8.54 -4.38 -7.13
CA ILE A 102 -8.78 -5.74 -6.65
C ILE A 102 -7.73 -6.66 -7.30
N VAL A 103 -7.01 -7.41 -6.47
CA VAL A 103 -5.99 -8.37 -6.92
C VAL A 103 -6.37 -9.75 -6.42
N ALA A 104 -6.21 -10.76 -7.26
CA ALA A 104 -6.49 -12.16 -6.92
C ALA A 104 -5.45 -12.70 -5.94
N THR A 105 -5.65 -12.41 -4.66
CA THR A 105 -4.76 -12.79 -3.54
C THR A 105 -5.55 -13.33 -2.36
N GLU A 106 -4.86 -13.99 -1.44
CA GLU A 106 -5.44 -14.55 -0.22
C GLU A 106 -5.78 -13.51 0.86
N ILE A 107 -5.43 -12.24 0.65
CA ILE A 107 -5.62 -11.17 1.66
C ILE A 107 -7.10 -10.97 2.05
N ALA A 108 -8.01 -11.29 1.13
CA ALA A 108 -9.46 -11.19 1.35
C ALA A 108 -10.19 -12.34 0.62
N PRO A 109 -10.19 -13.56 1.17
CA PRO A 109 -10.76 -14.74 0.50
C PRO A 109 -12.21 -14.57 0.03
N GLY A 110 -13.02 -13.79 0.77
CA GLY A 110 -14.40 -13.47 0.38
C GLY A 110 -14.51 -12.46 -0.77
N ALA A 111 -13.52 -11.57 -0.92
CA ALA A 111 -13.49 -10.60 -2.02
C ALA A 111 -13.05 -11.24 -3.34
N VAL A 112 -12.21 -12.26 -3.30
CA VAL A 112 -11.79 -13.02 -4.49
C VAL A 112 -13.00 -13.65 -5.19
N LYS A 113 -13.92 -14.23 -4.43
CA LYS A 113 -15.12 -14.89 -5.00
C LYS A 113 -16.11 -13.90 -5.65
N LEU A 114 -16.16 -12.66 -5.16
CA LEU A 114 -16.95 -11.57 -5.75
C LEU A 114 -16.25 -10.90 -6.94
N ALA A 115 -14.94 -11.13 -7.06
CA ALA A 115 -14.06 -10.44 -8.01
C ALA A 115 -13.39 -11.39 -9.02
N GLU A 116 -13.78 -12.67 -9.08
CA GLU A 116 -13.22 -13.65 -10.03
C GLU A 116 -13.23 -13.13 -11.48
N ASP A 117 -14.23 -12.32 -11.83
CA ASP A 117 -14.35 -11.73 -13.18
C ASP A 117 -13.59 -10.39 -13.32
N PHE A 118 -13.16 -9.77 -12.21
CA PHE A 118 -12.60 -8.40 -12.21
C PHE A 118 -11.21 -8.29 -11.60
N ALA A 119 -10.69 -9.32 -10.93
CA ALA A 119 -9.41 -9.21 -10.25
C ALA A 119 -8.24 -9.17 -11.25
N ALA A 120 -7.30 -8.25 -11.02
CA ALA A 120 -6.02 -8.31 -11.71
C ALA A 120 -5.20 -9.50 -11.21
N SER A 121 -4.34 -10.07 -12.07
CA SER A 121 -3.39 -11.06 -11.62
C SER A 121 -2.31 -10.43 -10.72
N PRO A 122 -1.75 -11.17 -9.76
CA PRO A 122 -0.58 -10.70 -9.02
C PRO A 122 0.59 -10.32 -9.92
N GLU A 123 0.76 -11.02 -11.04
CA GLU A 123 1.81 -10.80 -12.02
C GLU A 123 1.67 -9.44 -12.71
N ASP A 124 0.46 -9.05 -13.12
CA ASP A 124 0.20 -7.73 -13.72
C ASP A 124 0.58 -6.61 -12.76
N ILE A 125 0.19 -6.75 -11.50
CA ILE A 125 0.49 -5.78 -10.45
C ILE A 125 1.98 -5.75 -10.14
N ALA A 126 2.64 -6.89 -10.07
CA ALA A 126 4.09 -6.99 -9.85
C ALA A 126 4.88 -6.31 -10.99
N GLY A 127 4.43 -6.43 -12.23
CA GLY A 127 5.04 -5.75 -13.38
C GLY A 127 5.10 -4.23 -13.21
N VAL A 128 4.02 -3.63 -12.72
CA VAL A 128 3.99 -2.18 -12.43
C VAL A 128 4.96 -1.81 -11.31
N ILE A 129 4.99 -2.61 -10.23
CA ILE A 129 5.88 -2.38 -9.09
C ILE A 129 7.35 -2.48 -9.53
N VAL A 130 7.69 -3.46 -10.36
CA VAL A 130 9.04 -3.59 -10.94
C VAL A 130 9.40 -2.35 -11.73
N HIS A 131 8.49 -1.84 -12.59
CA HIS A 131 8.72 -0.60 -13.33
C HIS A 131 8.99 0.59 -12.39
N MET A 132 8.21 0.74 -11.31
CA MET A 132 8.44 1.77 -10.29
C MET A 132 9.83 1.65 -9.63
N CYS A 133 10.30 0.42 -9.45
CA CYS A 133 11.59 0.12 -8.86
C CYS A 133 12.77 0.41 -9.78
N ASP A 134 12.58 0.26 -11.08
CA ASP A 134 13.63 0.33 -12.11
C ASP A 134 13.86 1.75 -12.68
N LEU A 135 13.18 2.75 -12.13
CA LEU A 135 13.40 4.14 -12.55
C LEU A 135 14.80 4.62 -12.16
N PRO A 136 15.40 5.53 -12.97
CA PRO A 136 16.65 6.21 -12.63
C PRO A 136 16.63 6.80 -11.21
N ASP A 137 17.78 6.80 -10.54
CA ASP A 137 17.90 7.21 -9.12
C ASP A 137 17.40 8.64 -8.84
N HIS A 138 17.43 9.53 -9.83
CA HIS A 138 16.97 10.93 -9.70
C HIS A 138 15.46 11.10 -9.91
N LEU A 139 14.74 10.03 -10.26
CA LEU A 139 13.29 10.05 -10.48
C LEU A 139 12.58 9.25 -9.39
N ASN A 140 11.41 9.74 -9.00
CA ASN A 140 10.50 9.05 -8.11
C ASN A 140 9.13 8.89 -8.77
N PHE A 141 8.69 7.65 -8.98
CA PHE A 141 7.28 7.37 -9.28
C PHE A 141 6.51 7.52 -7.98
N TYR A 142 6.20 8.76 -7.62
CA TYR A 142 5.76 9.12 -6.27
C TYR A 142 4.48 8.38 -5.85
N GLU A 143 3.47 8.37 -6.71
CA GLU A 143 2.18 7.73 -6.44
C GLU A 143 1.62 7.13 -7.72
N GLY A 144 1.12 5.91 -7.66
CA GLY A 144 0.45 5.23 -8.76
C GLY A 144 -0.79 4.49 -8.30
N MET A 145 -1.77 4.40 -9.20
CA MET A 145 -2.99 3.63 -8.98
C MET A 145 -3.28 2.82 -10.25
N VAL A 146 -3.57 1.53 -10.06
CA VAL A 146 -4.03 0.65 -11.14
C VAL A 146 -5.33 0.01 -10.69
N VAL A 147 -6.36 0.21 -11.49
CA VAL A 147 -7.68 -0.36 -11.28
C VAL A 147 -8.15 -1.05 -12.56
N GLN A 148 -8.96 -2.05 -12.40
CA GLN A 148 -9.63 -2.71 -13.52
C GLN A 148 -10.58 -1.73 -14.23
N ILE A 149 -10.69 -1.84 -15.55
CA ILE A 149 -11.53 -0.95 -16.36
C ILE A 149 -12.99 -0.99 -15.87
N ASP A 150 -13.47 -2.19 -15.54
CA ASP A 150 -14.85 -2.42 -15.11
C ASP A 150 -15.09 -2.21 -13.59
N LEU A 151 -14.03 -1.90 -12.84
CA LEU A 151 -14.18 -1.61 -11.42
C LEU A 151 -14.90 -0.26 -11.23
N PRO A 152 -16.07 -0.24 -10.56
CA PRO A 152 -16.79 1.01 -10.32
C PRO A 152 -16.11 1.85 -9.24
N PHE A 153 -14.92 2.37 -9.55
CA PHE A 153 -14.12 3.22 -8.64
C PHE A 153 -14.48 4.69 -8.79
N LEU A 154 -14.60 5.17 -10.04
CA LEU A 154 -15.03 6.53 -10.37
C LEU A 154 -16.54 6.55 -10.67
N GLY A 155 -17.22 7.66 -10.37
CA GLY A 155 -18.65 7.82 -10.70
C GLY A 155 -19.61 7.05 -9.79
N ARG A 156 -19.18 6.68 -8.61
CA ARG A 156 -20.11 6.22 -7.57
C ARG A 156 -20.90 7.43 -7.06
N GLY A 157 -22.07 7.60 -7.62
CA GLY A 157 -23.10 8.53 -7.14
C GLY A 157 -24.09 7.81 -6.26
#